data_837d0fbde5a2f3e427b00fcfef3aec19
#
_entry.id   837d0fbde5a2f3e427b00fcfef3aec19
#
_cell.length_a   1.000
_cell.length_b   1.000
_cell.length_c   1.000
_cell.angle_alpha   90.00
_cell.angle_beta   90.00
_cell.angle_gamma   90.00
#
_symmetry.space_group_name_H-M   'P 1'
#
loop_
_entity.id
_entity.type
_entity.pdbx_description
1 polymer ?
#
loop_
_entity_poly.entity_id
_entity_poly.type
_entity_poly.pdbx_seq_one_letter_code
_entity_poly.pdbx_strand_id
1 'polypeptide(L)'
;FMFACTPYPSDPTFLKRVEAEACYNIRRLRNHASLAMWCGNNEILEALKYWGFNKNFPPEIYQEMFRGYDKLFHQLLPAKVKELDADRFYIHSSPYFANWGRPESWGIGDSHNWGVWYGQKTFESLDTDLPRFMSEFGFQSFPEMKTISTFAAPEDYQIESEVMNAHQKSSIGNALIRTY
;
A
#
# COMPACT_ATOMS: atom_id res chain seq x y z
N PHE A 1 -1.33 5.13 8.98
CA PHE A 1 -2.60 5.68 8.47
C PHE A 1 -3.09 4.86 7.28
N MET A 2 -4.40 4.90 7.01
CA MET A 2 -5.06 3.97 6.07
C MET A 2 -5.17 4.51 4.64
N PHE A 3 -4.22 5.31 4.19
CA PHE A 3 -4.15 5.81 2.82
C PHE A 3 -3.32 4.86 1.95
N ALA A 4 -3.81 4.48 0.76
CA ALA A 4 -3.13 3.51 -0.09
C ALA A 4 -3.36 3.73 -1.58
N CYS A 5 -2.33 3.52 -2.37
CA CYS A 5 -2.32 3.26 -3.82
C CYS A 5 -3.07 4.25 -4.74
N THR A 6 -3.55 5.39 -4.23
CA THR A 6 -4.29 6.39 -5.01
C THR A 6 -4.02 7.81 -4.51
N PRO A 7 -4.08 8.84 -5.37
CA PRO A 7 -4.05 10.24 -4.93
C PRO A 7 -5.29 10.58 -4.10
N TYR A 8 -5.13 11.50 -3.16
CA TYR A 8 -6.21 11.98 -2.31
C TYR A 8 -6.47 13.46 -2.52
N PRO A 9 -7.71 13.93 -2.31
CA PRO A 9 -8.05 15.36 -2.40
C PRO A 9 -7.22 16.22 -1.44
N SER A 10 -7.01 17.47 -1.81
CA SER A 10 -6.30 18.45 -0.99
C SER A 10 -7.13 19.69 -0.65
N ASP A 11 -8.45 19.60 -0.84
CA ASP A 11 -9.33 20.68 -0.45
C ASP A 11 -9.42 20.84 1.08
N PRO A 12 -9.70 22.05 1.58
CA PRO A 12 -9.70 22.31 3.02
C PRO A 12 -10.69 21.46 3.82
N THR A 13 -11.81 21.07 3.23
CA THR A 13 -12.83 20.27 3.90
C THR A 13 -12.34 18.85 4.12
N PHE A 14 -11.75 18.26 3.08
CA PHE A 14 -11.14 16.93 3.19
C PHE A 14 -9.99 16.93 4.20
N LEU A 15 -9.05 17.87 4.08
CA LEU A 15 -7.91 17.96 5.00
C LEU A 15 -8.34 18.14 6.47
N LYS A 16 -9.38 18.92 6.74
CA LYS A 16 -9.93 19.07 8.09
C LYS A 16 -10.50 17.77 8.65
N ARG A 17 -11.15 16.95 7.82
CA ARG A 17 -11.65 15.62 8.22
C ARG A 17 -10.50 14.67 8.53
N VAL A 18 -9.48 14.65 7.66
CA VAL A 18 -8.26 13.86 7.89
C VAL A 18 -7.55 14.28 9.17
N GLU A 19 -7.44 15.58 9.43
CA GLU A 19 -6.86 16.11 10.66
C GLU A 19 -7.59 15.58 11.89
N ALA A 20 -8.92 15.67 11.89
CA ALA A 20 -9.74 15.21 13.03
C ALA A 20 -9.56 13.71 13.26
N GLU A 21 -9.60 12.90 12.22
CA GLU A 21 -9.40 11.45 12.30
C GLU A 21 -7.97 11.08 12.73
N ALA A 22 -6.97 11.74 12.18
CA ALA A 22 -5.57 11.53 12.55
C ALA A 22 -5.34 11.86 14.02
N CYS A 23 -5.82 13.01 14.49
CA CYS A 23 -5.71 13.40 15.91
C CYS A 23 -6.39 12.39 16.84
N TYR A 24 -7.55 11.90 16.48
CA TYR A 24 -8.26 10.87 17.25
C TYR A 24 -7.43 9.58 17.34
N ASN A 25 -6.96 9.07 16.20
CA ASN A 25 -6.23 7.81 16.14
C ASN A 25 -4.84 7.90 16.79
N ILE A 26 -4.13 9.02 16.65
CA ILE A 26 -2.84 9.22 17.32
C ILE A 26 -3.06 9.17 18.85
N ARG A 27 -4.02 9.91 19.39
CA ARG A 27 -4.30 9.90 20.84
C ARG A 27 -4.70 8.51 21.34
N ARG A 28 -5.49 7.77 20.54
CA ARG A 28 -5.95 6.43 20.87
C ARG A 28 -4.82 5.41 20.91
N LEU A 29 -3.85 5.51 19.99
CA LEU A 29 -2.84 4.47 19.75
C LEU A 29 -1.47 4.77 20.37
N ARG A 30 -1.11 6.02 20.61
CA ARG A 30 0.24 6.42 21.02
C ARG A 30 0.77 5.76 22.30
N ASN A 31 -0.11 5.30 23.17
CA ASN A 31 0.28 4.65 24.43
C ASN A 31 0.48 3.13 24.31
N HIS A 32 0.28 2.55 23.13
CA HIS A 32 0.54 1.13 22.92
C HIS A 32 2.03 0.89 22.70
N ALA A 33 2.63 0.03 23.53
CA ALA A 33 4.05 -0.32 23.45
C ALA A 33 4.45 -1.00 22.11
N SER A 34 3.49 -1.67 21.44
CA SER A 34 3.69 -2.32 20.15
C SER A 34 3.74 -1.33 18.97
N LEU A 35 3.34 -0.07 19.15
CA LEU A 35 3.40 0.91 18.08
C LEU A 35 4.83 1.42 17.93
N ALA A 36 5.52 0.98 16.87
CA ALA A 36 6.91 1.32 16.61
C ALA A 36 7.05 2.70 15.93
N MET A 37 6.20 3.00 14.96
CA MET A 37 6.29 4.21 14.14
C MET A 37 4.96 4.54 13.47
N TRP A 38 4.84 5.76 12.97
CA TRP A 38 3.73 6.20 12.14
C TRP A 38 4.14 6.17 10.67
N CYS A 39 3.28 5.59 9.83
CA CYS A 39 3.44 5.61 8.37
C CYS A 39 2.28 6.39 7.74
N GLY A 40 2.59 7.32 6.86
CA GLY A 40 1.61 8.19 6.20
C GLY A 40 0.72 7.44 5.23
N ASN A 41 1.33 6.66 4.33
CA ASN A 41 0.56 5.94 3.31
C ASN A 41 1.28 4.70 2.80
N ASN A 42 0.51 3.84 2.10
CA ASN A 42 0.99 2.72 1.33
C ASN A 42 1.05 3.08 -0.17
N GLU A 43 2.25 3.05 -0.74
CA GLU A 43 2.55 3.11 -2.18
C GLU A 43 2.05 4.33 -2.96
N ILE A 44 1.55 5.40 -2.33
CA ILE A 44 1.05 6.55 -3.08
C ILE A 44 2.18 7.27 -3.83
N LEU A 45 3.33 7.48 -3.18
CA LEU A 45 4.47 8.09 -3.86
C LEU A 45 5.04 7.20 -4.97
N GLU A 46 5.05 5.89 -4.73
CA GLU A 46 5.42 4.88 -5.71
C GLU A 46 4.50 4.96 -6.94
N ALA A 47 3.20 5.00 -6.73
CA ALA A 47 2.20 5.12 -7.78
C ALA A 47 2.39 6.41 -8.59
N LEU A 48 2.50 7.55 -7.92
CA LEU A 48 2.69 8.85 -8.57
C LEU A 48 3.94 8.87 -9.47
N LYS A 49 5.04 8.27 -9.03
CA LYS A 49 6.31 8.31 -9.76
C LYS A 49 6.45 7.24 -10.83
N TYR A 50 5.94 6.03 -10.59
CA TYR A 50 6.34 4.85 -11.37
C TYR A 50 5.18 4.08 -12.02
N TRP A 51 3.90 4.33 -11.64
CA TRP A 51 2.77 3.62 -12.23
C TRP A 51 2.16 4.31 -13.45
N GLY A 52 2.90 5.25 -14.06
CA GLY A 52 2.49 5.86 -15.32
C GLY A 52 1.46 6.99 -15.21
N PHE A 53 1.22 7.52 -14.02
CA PHE A 53 0.27 8.62 -13.84
C PHE A 53 0.61 9.84 -14.67
N ASN A 54 1.90 10.14 -14.85
CA ASN A 54 2.40 11.22 -15.71
C ASN A 54 2.06 11.03 -17.20
N LYS A 55 1.72 9.81 -17.63
CA LYS A 55 1.31 9.48 -19.00
C LYS A 55 -0.21 9.41 -19.15
N ASN A 56 -0.91 9.07 -18.05
CA ASN A 56 -2.33 8.80 -18.04
C ASN A 56 -3.19 10.01 -17.68
N PHE A 57 -2.60 11.06 -17.11
CA PHE A 57 -3.30 12.28 -16.68
C PHE A 57 -2.69 13.53 -17.30
N PRO A 58 -3.50 14.58 -17.56
CA PRO A 58 -2.99 15.87 -17.96
C PRO A 58 -1.96 16.43 -16.98
N PRO A 59 -0.95 17.20 -17.46
CA PRO A 59 0.14 17.68 -16.59
C PRO A 59 -0.33 18.49 -15.37
N GLU A 60 -1.36 19.29 -15.51
CA GLU A 60 -1.94 20.09 -14.43
C GLU A 60 -2.58 19.22 -13.34
N ILE A 61 -3.27 18.15 -13.74
CA ILE A 61 -3.87 17.18 -12.81
C ILE A 61 -2.77 16.39 -12.10
N TYR A 62 -1.75 15.94 -12.85
CA TYR A 62 -0.61 15.24 -12.28
C TYR A 62 0.14 16.10 -11.24
N GLN A 63 0.34 17.39 -11.52
CA GLN A 63 0.93 18.32 -10.56
C GLN A 63 0.04 18.54 -9.33
N GLU A 64 -1.30 18.60 -9.50
CA GLU A 64 -2.23 18.72 -8.37
C GLU A 64 -2.15 17.49 -7.45
N MET A 65 -1.99 16.28 -7.99
CA MET A 65 -1.78 15.07 -7.20
C MET A 65 -0.55 15.20 -6.30
N PHE A 66 0.57 15.74 -6.80
CA PHE A 66 1.77 15.96 -5.98
C PHE A 66 1.57 17.06 -4.94
N ARG A 67 0.86 18.15 -5.28
CA ARG A 67 0.51 19.17 -4.28
C ARG A 67 -0.36 18.60 -3.16
N GLY A 68 -1.33 17.74 -3.51
CA GLY A 68 -2.15 17.02 -2.54
C GLY A 68 -1.33 16.10 -1.66
N TYR A 69 -0.43 15.34 -2.27
CA TYR A 69 0.51 14.46 -1.56
C TYR A 69 1.33 15.25 -0.54
N ASP A 70 1.94 16.36 -0.96
CA ASP A 70 2.79 17.18 -0.09
C ASP A 70 2.01 17.75 1.11
N LYS A 71 0.84 18.35 0.84
CA LYS A 71 -0.02 18.89 1.92
C LYS A 71 -0.40 17.85 2.95
N LEU A 72 -0.74 16.63 2.51
CA LEU A 72 -1.23 15.58 3.39
C LEU A 72 -0.09 14.87 4.12
N PHE A 73 0.90 14.37 3.37
CA PHE A 73 1.91 13.44 3.89
C PHE A 73 3.21 14.11 4.34
N HIS A 74 3.52 15.31 3.86
CA HIS A 74 4.70 16.06 4.29
C HIS A 74 4.37 17.22 5.24
N GLN A 75 3.12 17.68 5.29
CA GLN A 75 2.76 18.81 6.14
C GLN A 75 1.76 18.41 7.23
N LEU A 76 0.52 18.03 6.90
CA LEU A 76 -0.54 17.80 7.88
C LEU A 76 -0.24 16.65 8.84
N LEU A 77 -0.02 15.44 8.32
CA LEU A 77 0.16 14.25 9.16
C LEU A 77 1.41 14.33 10.04
N PRO A 78 2.61 14.69 9.51
CA PRO A 78 3.78 14.81 10.39
C PRO A 78 3.64 15.93 11.42
N ALA A 79 2.95 17.03 11.11
CA ALA A 79 2.69 18.08 12.10
C ALA A 79 1.82 17.54 13.26
N LYS A 80 0.79 16.75 12.97
CA LYS A 80 -0.07 16.16 14.00
C LYS A 80 0.62 15.04 14.79
N VAL A 81 1.46 14.24 14.15
CA VAL A 81 2.31 13.28 14.87
C VAL A 81 3.25 14.02 15.79
N LYS A 82 3.94 15.05 15.33
CA LYS A 82 4.85 15.86 16.17
C LYS A 82 4.13 16.54 17.34
N GLU A 83 2.89 17.00 17.13
CA GLU A 83 2.08 17.63 18.18
C GLU A 83 1.63 16.64 19.26
N LEU A 84 1.26 15.42 18.88
CA LEU A 84 0.53 14.49 19.73
C LEU A 84 1.34 13.26 20.18
N ASP A 85 2.45 12.93 19.50
CA ASP A 85 3.32 11.79 19.78
C ASP A 85 4.75 12.09 19.29
N ALA A 86 5.35 13.15 19.83
CA ALA A 86 6.59 13.79 19.37
C ALA A 86 7.81 12.87 19.32
N ASP A 87 7.85 11.88 20.20
CA ASP A 87 8.99 10.96 20.33
C ASP A 87 8.94 9.80 19.34
N ARG A 88 7.80 9.64 18.64
CA ARG A 88 7.62 8.52 17.72
C ARG A 88 7.96 8.91 16.30
N PHE A 89 8.69 8.05 15.63
CA PHE A 89 9.13 8.26 14.26
C PHE A 89 7.95 8.27 13.28
N TYR A 90 8.05 9.13 12.26
CA TYR A 90 7.09 9.21 11.16
C TYR A 90 7.81 9.06 9.82
N ILE A 91 7.26 8.21 8.94
CA ILE A 91 7.63 8.15 7.52
C ILE A 91 6.41 8.52 6.67
N HIS A 92 6.66 9.23 5.58
CA HIS A 92 5.55 9.71 4.74
C HIS A 92 4.93 8.61 3.89
N SER A 93 5.68 7.58 3.50
CA SER A 93 5.25 6.48 2.63
C SER A 93 5.95 5.18 2.97
N SER A 94 5.26 4.04 2.76
CA SER A 94 5.84 2.72 2.63
C SER A 94 5.56 2.22 1.20
N PRO A 95 6.55 1.78 0.40
CA PRO A 95 7.97 1.82 0.77
C PRO A 95 8.45 3.27 0.89
N TYR A 96 9.43 3.49 1.77
CA TYR A 96 10.03 4.81 1.91
C TYR A 96 10.78 5.22 0.64
N PHE A 97 11.56 4.30 0.09
CA PHE A 97 12.33 4.52 -1.14
C PHE A 97 12.56 3.24 -1.94
N ALA A 98 12.80 2.12 -1.29
CA ALA A 98 13.22 0.87 -1.92
C ALA A 98 12.04 0.10 -2.55
N ASN A 99 12.29 -0.54 -3.69
CA ASN A 99 11.31 -1.40 -4.36
C ASN A 99 12.02 -2.56 -5.05
N TRP A 100 11.34 -3.68 -5.24
CA TRP A 100 11.90 -4.89 -5.86
C TRP A 100 12.46 -4.67 -7.27
N GLY A 101 11.90 -3.71 -8.02
CA GLY A 101 12.37 -3.33 -9.35
C GLY A 101 13.58 -2.39 -9.34
N ARG A 102 14.09 -2.00 -8.18
CA ARG A 102 15.21 -1.06 -8.01
C ARG A 102 16.22 -1.57 -6.96
N PRO A 103 17.00 -2.64 -7.26
CA PRO A 103 17.92 -3.25 -6.31
C PRO A 103 18.92 -2.26 -5.68
N GLU A 104 19.33 -1.24 -6.42
CA GLU A 104 20.22 -0.19 -5.95
C GLU A 104 19.67 0.63 -4.78
N SER A 105 18.35 0.57 -4.56
CA SER A 105 17.68 1.28 -3.47
C SER A 105 17.51 0.44 -2.19
N TRP A 106 17.80 -0.86 -2.21
CA TRP A 106 17.46 -1.79 -1.12
C TRP A 106 18.14 -1.51 0.23
N GLY A 107 19.20 -0.73 0.24
CA GLY A 107 19.86 -0.27 1.47
C GLY A 107 19.14 0.85 2.22
N ILE A 108 18.07 1.43 1.66
CA ILE A 108 17.43 2.65 2.15
C ILE A 108 15.97 2.38 2.53
N GLY A 109 15.67 2.45 3.83
CA GLY A 109 14.32 2.29 4.35
C GLY A 109 13.78 0.87 4.19
N ASP A 110 12.47 0.78 4.02
CA ASP A 110 11.76 -0.46 3.75
C ASP A 110 11.55 -0.67 2.25
N SER A 111 11.26 -1.91 1.87
CA SER A 111 11.01 -2.32 0.47
C SER A 111 9.76 -3.15 0.36
N HIS A 112 8.98 -2.89 -0.68
CA HIS A 112 7.93 -3.77 -1.14
C HIS A 112 8.49 -4.70 -2.21
N ASN A 113 8.41 -6.03 -1.99
CA ASN A 113 8.91 -7.02 -2.93
C ASN A 113 7.78 -7.85 -3.53
N TRP A 114 7.33 -7.44 -4.71
CA TRP A 114 6.39 -8.16 -5.56
C TRP A 114 7.08 -8.86 -6.75
N GLY A 115 8.37 -9.14 -6.63
CA GLY A 115 9.14 -9.91 -7.62
C GLY A 115 8.53 -11.28 -7.84
N VAL A 116 8.23 -12.02 -6.77
CA VAL A 116 7.26 -13.10 -6.79
C VAL A 116 5.87 -12.50 -6.98
N TRP A 117 5.00 -13.12 -7.71
CA TRP A 117 3.67 -12.66 -8.11
C TRP A 117 3.75 -11.72 -9.33
N TYR A 118 3.73 -10.39 -9.18
CA TYR A 118 3.70 -9.46 -10.32
C TYR A 118 4.94 -9.55 -11.22
N GLY A 119 6.11 -9.77 -10.66
CA GLY A 119 7.37 -9.92 -11.40
C GLY A 119 7.59 -11.32 -11.95
N GLN A 120 6.74 -12.28 -11.61
CA GLN A 120 6.82 -13.70 -12.02
C GLN A 120 8.19 -14.35 -11.76
N LYS A 121 8.93 -13.83 -10.76
CA LYS A 121 10.12 -14.48 -10.26
C LYS A 121 9.75 -15.75 -9.50
N THR A 122 10.65 -16.72 -9.47
CA THR A 122 10.47 -17.93 -8.65
C THR A 122 10.58 -17.62 -7.15
N PHE A 123 10.07 -18.51 -6.30
CA PHE A 123 10.16 -18.35 -4.85
C PHE A 123 11.59 -18.28 -4.34
N GLU A 124 12.53 -18.97 -5.01
CA GLU A 124 13.97 -18.95 -4.68
C GLU A 124 14.58 -17.54 -4.80
N SER A 125 13.97 -16.64 -5.56
CA SER A 125 14.42 -15.25 -5.62
C SER A 125 14.34 -14.53 -4.28
N LEU A 126 13.49 -14.97 -3.36
CA LEU A 126 13.40 -14.42 -2.01
C LEU A 126 14.64 -14.75 -1.15
N ASP A 127 15.44 -15.75 -1.52
CA ASP A 127 16.71 -16.08 -0.85
C ASP A 127 17.83 -15.11 -1.26
N THR A 128 17.70 -14.44 -2.37
CA THR A 128 18.71 -13.52 -2.94
C THR A 128 18.29 -12.05 -2.95
N ASP A 129 17.00 -11.80 -3.09
CA ASP A 129 16.42 -10.45 -3.08
C ASP A 129 16.28 -9.96 -1.62
N LEU A 130 17.39 -9.56 -1.00
CA LEU A 130 17.47 -9.24 0.43
C LEU A 130 17.59 -7.72 0.66
N PRO A 131 16.49 -6.95 0.62
CA PRO A 131 16.50 -5.55 1.02
C PRO A 131 16.75 -5.41 2.53
N ARG A 132 17.09 -4.21 2.97
CA ARG A 132 17.34 -3.93 4.39
C ARG A 132 16.15 -4.30 5.30
N PHE A 133 14.94 -4.03 4.85
CA PHE A 133 13.70 -4.39 5.52
C PHE A 133 12.60 -4.61 4.48
N MET A 134 12.12 -5.83 4.37
CA MET A 134 11.02 -6.18 3.47
C MET A 134 9.71 -6.04 4.25
N SER A 135 9.06 -4.87 4.09
CA SER A 135 7.83 -4.55 4.80
C SER A 135 6.59 -5.14 4.13
N GLU A 136 6.68 -5.44 2.83
CA GLU A 136 5.60 -6.03 2.07
C GLU A 136 6.15 -7.01 1.03
N PHE A 137 5.56 -8.19 0.99
CA PHE A 137 5.73 -9.20 -0.06
C PHE A 137 4.53 -10.14 -0.01
N GLY A 138 4.32 -10.93 -1.06
CA GLY A 138 3.23 -11.86 -0.96
C GLY A 138 2.89 -12.61 -2.24
N PHE A 139 1.83 -13.38 -2.08
CA PHE A 139 1.25 -14.23 -3.10
C PHE A 139 -0.26 -14.28 -2.87
N GLN A 140 -1.07 -14.03 -3.88
CA GLN A 140 -2.51 -14.13 -3.72
C GLN A 140 -2.92 -15.58 -3.52
N SER A 141 -3.69 -15.85 -2.47
CA SER A 141 -4.28 -17.15 -2.21
C SER A 141 -5.81 -17.04 -2.14
N PHE A 142 -6.48 -18.17 -2.21
CA PHE A 142 -7.89 -18.24 -1.90
C PHE A 142 -8.12 -18.21 -0.38
N PRO A 143 -9.26 -17.69 0.09
CA PRO A 143 -9.67 -17.87 1.48
C PRO A 143 -9.93 -19.35 1.78
N GLU A 144 -10.00 -19.69 3.06
CA GLU A 144 -10.35 -21.05 3.48
C GLU A 144 -11.73 -21.47 2.94
N MET A 145 -11.91 -22.75 2.71
CA MET A 145 -13.17 -23.33 2.22
C MET A 145 -14.38 -22.95 3.10
N LYS A 146 -14.17 -22.79 4.40
CA LYS A 146 -15.22 -22.30 5.31
C LYS A 146 -15.72 -20.90 4.91
N THR A 147 -14.83 -20.02 4.45
CA THR A 147 -15.20 -18.70 3.96
C THR A 147 -15.83 -18.81 2.57
N ILE A 148 -15.26 -19.60 1.66
CA ILE A 148 -15.80 -19.78 0.31
C ILE A 148 -17.25 -20.30 0.37
N SER A 149 -17.53 -21.27 1.24
CA SER A 149 -18.87 -21.83 1.40
C SER A 149 -19.93 -20.84 1.92
N THR A 150 -19.54 -19.66 2.37
CA THR A 150 -20.50 -18.61 2.77
C THR A 150 -21.07 -17.83 1.58
N PHE A 151 -20.43 -17.89 0.41
CA PHE A 151 -20.82 -17.12 -0.78
C PHE A 151 -20.89 -17.94 -2.07
N ALA A 152 -20.39 -19.17 -2.08
CA ALA A 152 -20.37 -20.06 -3.24
C ALA A 152 -20.97 -21.43 -2.88
N ALA A 153 -21.68 -22.04 -3.83
CA ALA A 153 -22.16 -23.41 -3.73
C ALA A 153 -21.09 -24.42 -4.22
N PRO A 154 -21.17 -25.72 -3.90
CA PRO A 154 -20.15 -26.69 -4.30
C PRO A 154 -19.86 -26.74 -5.80
N GLU A 155 -20.86 -26.51 -6.64
CA GLU A 155 -20.72 -26.42 -8.11
C GLU A 155 -19.87 -25.23 -8.56
N ASP A 156 -19.73 -24.20 -7.73
CA ASP A 156 -18.92 -23.00 -7.98
C ASP A 156 -17.47 -23.11 -7.47
N TYR A 157 -17.08 -24.22 -6.83
CA TYR A 157 -15.73 -24.41 -6.30
C TYR A 157 -14.70 -24.66 -7.40
N GLN A 158 -14.70 -23.78 -8.40
CA GLN A 158 -13.76 -23.76 -9.50
C GLN A 158 -13.24 -22.34 -9.69
N ILE A 159 -11.94 -22.22 -9.94
CA ILE A 159 -11.24 -20.92 -10.00
C ILE A 159 -11.89 -19.92 -10.96
N GLU A 160 -12.58 -20.39 -12.00
CA GLU A 160 -13.18 -19.56 -13.05
C GLU A 160 -14.71 -19.64 -13.09
N SER A 161 -15.35 -20.18 -12.05
CA SER A 161 -16.80 -20.07 -11.95
C SER A 161 -17.23 -18.60 -11.91
N GLU A 162 -18.44 -18.30 -12.31
CA GLU A 162 -18.99 -16.94 -12.30
C GLU A 162 -18.92 -16.33 -10.89
N VAL A 163 -19.28 -17.11 -9.86
CA VAL A 163 -19.24 -16.67 -8.47
C VAL A 163 -17.79 -16.38 -8.01
N MET A 164 -16.84 -17.27 -8.30
CA MET A 164 -15.45 -17.05 -7.89
C MET A 164 -14.81 -15.88 -8.66
N ASN A 165 -15.13 -15.71 -9.93
CA ASN A 165 -14.67 -14.55 -10.71
C ASN A 165 -15.25 -13.23 -10.17
N ALA A 166 -16.50 -13.21 -9.74
CA ALA A 166 -17.10 -12.03 -9.14
C ALA A 166 -16.38 -11.62 -7.82
N HIS A 167 -15.73 -12.56 -7.14
CA HIS A 167 -14.94 -12.33 -5.92
C HIS A 167 -13.46 -12.09 -6.20
N GLN A 168 -12.95 -12.33 -7.42
CA GLN A 168 -11.59 -12.03 -7.82
C GLN A 168 -11.47 -10.54 -8.19
N LYS A 169 -10.75 -9.76 -7.35
CA LYS A 169 -10.60 -8.31 -7.56
C LYS A 169 -9.30 -7.91 -8.26
N SER A 170 -8.36 -8.83 -8.43
CA SER A 170 -7.18 -8.62 -9.28
C SER A 170 -7.49 -9.03 -10.73
N SER A 171 -7.32 -8.12 -11.69
CA SER A 171 -7.56 -8.38 -13.11
C SER A 171 -6.68 -9.49 -13.70
N ILE A 172 -5.55 -9.78 -13.07
CA ILE A 172 -4.57 -10.79 -13.49
C ILE A 172 -4.42 -11.94 -12.49
N GLY A 173 -5.17 -11.90 -11.37
CA GLY A 173 -4.98 -12.82 -10.26
C GLY A 173 -5.10 -14.28 -10.63
N ASN A 174 -6.17 -14.67 -11.33
CA ASN A 174 -6.36 -16.07 -11.76
C ASN A 174 -5.26 -16.55 -12.74
N ALA A 175 -4.79 -15.67 -13.64
CA ALA A 175 -3.70 -16.00 -14.55
C ALA A 175 -2.39 -16.23 -13.78
N LEU A 176 -2.08 -15.37 -12.80
CA LEU A 176 -0.88 -15.51 -11.98
C LEU A 176 -0.94 -16.75 -11.08
N ILE A 177 -2.10 -17.06 -10.48
CA ILE A 177 -2.28 -18.30 -9.69
C ILE A 177 -1.96 -19.54 -10.55
N ARG A 178 -2.30 -19.53 -11.85
CA ARG A 178 -1.99 -20.65 -12.77
C ARG A 178 -0.53 -20.71 -13.19
N THR A 179 0.20 -19.60 -13.12
CA THR A 179 1.63 -19.54 -13.47
C THR A 179 2.48 -20.24 -12.42
N TYR A 180 2.08 -20.18 -11.16
CA TYR A 180 2.76 -20.81 -10.03
C TYR A 180 2.17 -22.17 -9.66
#